data_69c0d33dcdbc5bed73b01082b3f42d47
#
_entry.id   69c0d33dcdbc5bed73b01082b3f42d47
#
_cell.length_a   1.000
_cell.length_b   1.000
_cell.length_c   1.000
_cell.angle_alpha   90.00
_cell.angle_beta   90.00
_cell.angle_gamma   90.00
#
_symmetry.space_group_name_H-M   'P 1'
#
loop_
_entity.id
_entity.type
_entity.pdbx_description
1 polymer ?
#
loop_
_entity_poly.entity_id
_entity_poly.type
_entity_poly.pdbx_seq_one_letter_code
_entity_poly.pdbx_strand_id
1 'polypeptide(L)'
;MKILFIDVKYIGEIKLNQDAIKELGKYKKIALYTTTQFNHKIKGIIEQLNNVGIKVISSQPERTSSKFQILGCDVYQKNLKLKEQPGAFLYIGDGRFHPNALLFSENNLDNQNPKPVLIYNPIENKLTTLNKSDVEKTLKRKKANFARFHASESIGVLVTTKPGQSHPNYTKKLEKKYKNKKFHTFIADSISF
;
A
#
# COMPACT_ATOMS: atom_id res chain seq x y z
N MET A 1 -13.05 -8.10 -25.62
CA MET A 1 -13.91 -7.59 -24.54
C MET A 1 -13.52 -6.14 -24.27
N LYS A 2 -14.47 -5.20 -24.31
CA LYS A 2 -14.21 -3.80 -23.91
C LYS A 2 -14.44 -3.68 -22.40
N ILE A 3 -13.47 -3.10 -21.68
CA ILE A 3 -13.54 -2.90 -20.23
C ILE A 3 -13.63 -1.41 -19.97
N LEU A 4 -14.61 -1.02 -19.18
CA LEU A 4 -14.80 0.35 -18.72
C LEU A 4 -14.51 0.41 -17.21
N PHE A 5 -13.59 1.24 -16.80
CA PHE A 5 -13.35 1.56 -15.39
C PHE A 5 -14.14 2.81 -15.04
N ILE A 6 -15.01 2.71 -14.05
CA ILE A 6 -15.82 3.84 -13.57
C ILE A 6 -15.26 4.28 -12.24
N ASP A 7 -14.85 5.54 -12.16
CA ASP A 7 -14.38 6.14 -10.92
C ASP A 7 -15.54 6.39 -9.95
N VAL A 8 -15.54 5.69 -8.84
CA VAL A 8 -16.47 5.93 -7.73
C VAL A 8 -15.85 6.96 -6.80
N LYS A 9 -16.55 8.09 -6.61
CA LYS A 9 -16.09 9.20 -5.75
C LYS A 9 -16.91 9.27 -4.47
N TYR A 10 -16.25 9.42 -3.35
CA TYR A 10 -16.91 9.72 -2.09
C TYR A 10 -17.46 11.15 -2.09
N ILE A 11 -18.75 11.30 -1.84
CA ILE A 11 -19.44 12.61 -1.88
C ILE A 11 -19.42 13.36 -0.54
N GLY A 12 -19.22 12.65 0.58
CA GLY A 12 -19.15 13.24 1.92
C GLY A 12 -17.97 14.21 2.10
N GLU A 13 -18.01 15.01 3.12
CA GLU A 13 -16.89 15.86 3.53
C GLU A 13 -15.76 14.99 4.15
N ILE A 14 -14.50 15.35 3.86
CA ILE A 14 -13.34 14.75 4.49
C ILE A 14 -12.58 15.83 5.21
N LYS A 15 -12.55 15.73 6.54
CA LYS A 15 -11.86 16.67 7.42
C LYS A 15 -11.24 15.90 8.58
N LEU A 16 -9.99 16.21 8.91
CA LEU A 16 -9.38 15.66 10.11
C LEU A 16 -10.01 16.32 11.33
N ASN A 17 -10.38 15.50 12.30
CA ASN A 17 -10.82 16.01 13.61
C ASN A 17 -9.63 16.51 14.44
N GLN A 18 -9.91 17.20 15.54
CA GLN A 18 -8.87 17.82 16.38
C GLN A 18 -7.93 16.79 16.99
N ASP A 19 -8.44 15.62 17.40
CA ASP A 19 -7.62 14.55 17.97
C ASP A 19 -6.66 13.98 16.94
N ALA A 20 -7.11 13.81 15.71
CA ALA A 20 -6.25 13.38 14.60
C ALA A 20 -5.16 14.42 14.31
N ILE A 21 -5.50 15.71 14.27
CA ILE A 21 -4.53 16.78 14.05
C ILE A 21 -3.49 16.81 15.19
N LYS A 22 -3.92 16.70 16.44
CA LYS A 22 -3.03 16.66 17.61
C LYS A 22 -2.07 15.47 17.55
N GLU A 23 -2.57 14.28 17.20
CA GLU A 23 -1.73 13.08 17.07
C GLU A 23 -0.73 13.20 15.91
N LEU A 24 -1.18 13.72 14.75
CA LEU A 24 -0.35 13.94 13.57
C LEU A 24 0.69 15.07 13.80
N GLY A 25 0.41 16.03 14.67
CA GLY A 25 1.31 17.12 15.05
C GLY A 25 2.63 16.67 15.67
N LYS A 26 2.75 15.41 16.10
CA LYS A 26 4.03 14.81 16.55
C LYS A 26 5.05 14.68 15.41
N TYR A 27 4.62 14.80 14.15
CA TYR A 27 5.45 14.58 12.98
C TYR A 27 5.62 15.85 12.16
N LYS A 28 6.87 16.25 11.92
CA LYS A 28 7.18 17.43 11.09
C LYS A 28 6.87 17.21 9.60
N LYS A 29 6.88 15.94 9.16
CA LYS A 29 6.72 15.55 7.76
C LYS A 29 5.95 14.25 7.66
N ILE A 30 4.89 14.22 6.86
CA ILE A 30 4.00 13.09 6.67
C ILE A 30 3.91 12.74 5.19
N ALA A 31 4.05 11.45 4.86
CA ALA A 31 3.74 10.95 3.54
C ALA A 31 2.25 10.57 3.48
N LEU A 32 1.48 11.29 2.67
CA LEU A 32 0.03 11.15 2.55
C LEU A 32 -0.34 10.29 1.35
N TYR A 33 -1.20 9.30 1.59
CA TYR A 33 -1.76 8.43 0.56
C TYR A 33 -3.25 8.16 0.79
N THR A 34 -3.94 7.76 -0.29
CA THR A 34 -5.36 7.45 -0.29
C THR A 34 -5.72 6.51 -1.44
N THR A 35 -7.00 6.17 -1.57
CA THR A 35 -7.56 5.50 -2.76
C THR A 35 -8.13 6.51 -3.75
N THR A 36 -8.42 6.06 -4.97
CA THR A 36 -9.10 6.87 -6.00
C THR A 36 -10.39 7.50 -5.47
N GLN A 37 -11.12 6.77 -4.65
CA GLN A 37 -12.40 7.17 -4.06
C GLN A 37 -12.32 8.50 -3.29
N PHE A 38 -11.23 8.75 -2.57
CA PHE A 38 -11.07 9.94 -1.72
C PHE A 38 -10.10 10.98 -2.30
N ASN A 39 -9.37 10.64 -3.37
CA ASN A 39 -8.25 11.45 -3.87
C ASN A 39 -8.65 12.88 -4.27
N HIS A 40 -9.85 13.06 -4.80
CA HIS A 40 -10.36 14.37 -5.20
C HIS A 40 -10.58 15.36 -4.03
N LYS A 41 -10.61 14.86 -2.78
CA LYS A 41 -10.80 15.67 -1.57
C LYS A 41 -9.53 15.86 -0.73
N ILE A 42 -8.41 15.30 -1.15
CA ILE A 42 -7.14 15.32 -0.41
C ILE A 42 -6.59 16.74 -0.19
N LYS A 43 -6.93 17.69 -1.08
CA LYS A 43 -6.47 19.07 -0.98
C LYS A 43 -6.82 19.70 0.37
N GLY A 44 -8.06 19.52 0.85
CA GLY A 44 -8.48 20.04 2.16
C GLY A 44 -7.70 19.44 3.34
N ILE A 45 -7.34 18.15 3.26
CA ILE A 45 -6.50 17.49 4.27
C ILE A 45 -5.08 18.08 4.26
N ILE A 46 -4.51 18.32 3.08
CA ILE A 46 -3.18 18.93 2.94
C ILE A 46 -3.17 20.33 3.56
N GLU A 47 -4.19 21.14 3.28
CA GLU A 47 -4.34 22.49 3.86
C GLU A 47 -4.42 22.43 5.40
N GLN A 48 -5.24 21.53 5.97
CA GLN A 48 -5.33 21.35 7.41
C GLN A 48 -3.98 20.99 8.04
N LEU A 49 -3.22 20.08 7.44
CA LEU A 49 -1.91 19.65 7.94
C LEU A 49 -0.86 20.78 7.82
N ASN A 50 -0.84 21.47 6.69
CA ASN A 50 0.08 22.61 6.48
C ASN A 50 -0.18 23.76 7.47
N ASN A 51 -1.45 24.03 7.78
CA ASN A 51 -1.83 25.09 8.74
C ASN A 51 -1.32 24.83 10.17
N VAL A 52 -1.03 23.58 10.50
CA VAL A 52 -0.41 23.20 11.79
C VAL A 52 1.09 22.91 11.67
N GLY A 53 1.72 23.32 10.58
CA GLY A 53 3.16 23.23 10.37
C GLY A 53 3.67 21.84 9.94
N ILE A 54 2.79 20.96 9.49
CA ILE A 54 3.16 19.62 9.02
C ILE A 54 3.41 19.66 7.52
N LYS A 55 4.65 19.37 7.08
CA LYS A 55 4.97 19.22 5.65
C LYS A 55 4.36 17.93 5.10
N VAL A 56 3.48 18.06 4.11
CA VAL A 56 2.91 16.92 3.41
C VAL A 56 3.73 16.58 2.18
N ILE A 57 4.18 15.34 2.08
CA ILE A 57 4.83 14.77 0.90
C ILE A 57 4.01 13.63 0.34
N SER A 58 4.18 13.33 -0.92
CA SER A 58 3.58 12.18 -1.58
C SER A 58 4.28 11.89 -2.91
N SER A 59 3.91 10.79 -3.51
CA SER A 59 4.37 10.37 -4.83
C SER A 59 3.22 9.80 -5.63
N GLN A 60 3.50 9.42 -6.86
CA GLN A 60 2.65 8.59 -7.69
C GLN A 60 3.34 7.25 -7.90
N PRO A 61 2.92 6.18 -7.18
CA PRO A 61 3.39 4.82 -7.44
C PRO A 61 3.11 4.40 -8.88
N GLU A 62 3.97 3.55 -9.44
CA GLU A 62 3.99 3.23 -10.86
C GLU A 62 2.67 2.67 -11.42
N ARG A 63 1.95 1.92 -10.60
CA ARG A 63 0.69 1.26 -10.99
C ARG A 63 -0.55 2.11 -10.70
N THR A 64 -0.38 3.33 -10.24
CA THR A 64 -1.49 4.24 -9.91
C THR A 64 -1.73 5.26 -11.00
N SER A 65 -2.97 5.73 -11.12
CA SER A 65 -3.38 6.73 -12.12
C SER A 65 -3.13 8.16 -11.67
N SER A 66 -2.89 8.40 -10.38
CA SER A 66 -2.76 9.75 -9.83
C SER A 66 -1.82 9.84 -8.63
N LYS A 67 -1.32 11.04 -8.38
CA LYS A 67 -0.57 11.36 -7.16
C LYS A 67 -1.44 11.10 -5.93
N PHE A 68 -0.82 10.75 -4.81
CA PHE A 68 -1.45 10.35 -3.54
C PHE A 68 -2.15 8.99 -3.56
N GLN A 69 -2.39 8.38 -4.71
CA GLN A 69 -3.03 7.09 -4.78
C GLN A 69 -2.06 5.97 -4.39
N ILE A 70 -2.58 4.96 -3.64
CA ILE A 70 -1.87 3.72 -3.35
C ILE A 70 -2.77 2.51 -3.60
N LEU A 71 -2.18 1.43 -4.09
CA LEU A 71 -2.84 0.14 -4.22
C LEU A 71 -2.30 -0.82 -3.16
N GLY A 72 -3.17 -1.58 -2.50
CA GLY A 72 -2.79 -2.53 -1.47
C GLY A 72 -1.90 -3.68 -1.97
N CYS A 73 -1.89 -3.93 -3.27
CA CYS A 73 -0.99 -4.88 -3.92
C CYS A 73 0.37 -4.28 -4.33
N ASP A 74 0.59 -2.98 -4.15
CA ASP A 74 1.84 -2.30 -4.45
C ASP A 74 2.86 -2.44 -3.30
N VAL A 75 3.12 -3.67 -2.91
CA VAL A 75 3.98 -4.03 -1.77
C VAL A 75 5.46 -4.19 -2.14
N TYR A 76 5.88 -3.65 -3.27
CA TYR A 76 7.24 -3.76 -3.77
C TYR A 76 8.15 -2.68 -3.20
N GLN A 77 9.41 -3.06 -2.93
CA GLN A 77 10.47 -2.11 -2.63
C GLN A 77 10.57 -1.06 -3.75
N LYS A 78 10.85 0.20 -3.39
CA LYS A 78 11.01 1.34 -4.31
C LYS A 78 9.75 1.79 -5.04
N ASN A 79 8.60 1.18 -4.76
CA ASN A 79 7.36 1.51 -5.45
C ASN A 79 6.85 2.91 -5.15
N LEU A 80 7.02 3.39 -3.92
CA LEU A 80 6.55 4.72 -3.53
C LEU A 80 7.35 5.86 -4.16
N LYS A 81 8.61 5.64 -4.56
CA LYS A 81 9.47 6.67 -5.20
C LYS A 81 9.46 8.02 -4.46
N LEU A 82 9.42 8.00 -3.13
CA LEU A 82 9.48 9.21 -2.32
C LEU A 82 10.86 9.85 -2.42
N LYS A 83 10.90 11.15 -2.68
CA LYS A 83 12.15 11.94 -2.74
C LYS A 83 12.72 12.27 -1.38
N GLU A 84 11.87 12.28 -0.35
CA GLU A 84 12.23 12.63 1.02
C GLU A 84 11.69 11.59 2.00
N GLN A 85 12.40 11.40 3.11
CA GLN A 85 11.97 10.49 4.16
C GLN A 85 10.85 11.13 5.01
N PRO A 86 9.70 10.48 5.20
CA PRO A 86 8.66 10.93 6.11
C PRO A 86 8.99 10.60 7.58
N GLY A 87 8.39 11.31 8.52
CA GLY A 87 8.33 10.92 9.92
C GLY A 87 7.25 9.85 10.18
N ALA A 88 6.17 9.89 9.40
CA ALA A 88 5.06 8.94 9.44
C ALA A 88 4.37 8.84 8.08
N PHE A 89 3.61 7.78 7.89
CA PHE A 89 2.66 7.64 6.78
C PHE A 89 1.24 7.91 7.28
N LEU A 90 0.46 8.66 6.51
CA LEU A 90 -0.96 8.85 6.73
C LEU A 90 -1.72 8.30 5.53
N TYR A 91 -2.61 7.38 5.79
CA TYR A 91 -3.55 6.86 4.81
C TYR A 91 -4.95 7.40 5.10
N ILE A 92 -5.61 7.97 4.09
CA ILE A 92 -7.01 8.40 4.16
C ILE A 92 -7.86 7.37 3.45
N GLY A 93 -8.74 6.70 4.19
CA GLY A 93 -9.62 5.68 3.65
C GLY A 93 -10.02 4.65 4.70
N ASP A 94 -10.83 3.70 4.27
CA ASP A 94 -11.28 2.59 5.07
C ASP A 94 -10.37 1.35 4.95
N GLY A 95 -10.52 0.43 5.87
CA GLY A 95 -9.85 -0.86 5.87
C GLY A 95 -8.32 -0.83 6.02
N ARG A 96 -7.74 -2.02 6.06
CA ARG A 96 -6.29 -2.21 6.30
C ARG A 96 -5.51 -2.69 5.08
N PHE A 97 -6.19 -3.03 3.99
CA PHE A 97 -5.55 -3.62 2.81
C PHE A 97 -4.57 -2.65 2.13
N HIS A 98 -5.01 -1.42 1.86
CA HIS A 98 -4.16 -0.42 1.20
C HIS A 98 -3.02 0.10 2.10
N PRO A 99 -3.25 0.40 3.41
CA PRO A 99 -2.18 0.82 4.30
C PRO A 99 -1.06 -0.21 4.47
N ASN A 100 -1.35 -1.51 4.29
CA ASN A 100 -0.31 -2.54 4.30
C ASN A 100 0.76 -2.31 3.22
N ALA A 101 0.43 -1.70 2.08
CA ALA A 101 1.42 -1.37 1.07
C ALA A 101 2.44 -0.34 1.58
N LEU A 102 2.00 0.63 2.40
CA LEU A 102 2.88 1.61 3.04
C LEU A 102 3.82 0.96 4.05
N LEU A 103 3.33 -0.08 4.73
CA LEU A 103 4.12 -0.87 5.67
C LEU A 103 5.30 -1.58 4.98
N PHE A 104 5.06 -2.11 3.78
CA PHE A 104 6.05 -2.86 2.99
C PHE A 104 6.87 -1.99 2.05
N SER A 105 6.64 -0.68 2.05
CA SER A 105 7.42 0.25 1.26
C SER A 105 8.90 0.26 1.67
N GLU A 106 9.78 0.70 0.77
CA GLU A 106 11.21 0.82 0.97
C GLU A 106 11.59 1.57 2.26
N ASN A 107 10.74 2.54 2.65
CA ASN A 107 10.99 3.35 3.83
C ASN A 107 10.70 2.66 5.17
N ASN A 108 10.09 1.46 5.13
CA ASN A 108 9.68 0.74 6.33
C ASN A 108 10.36 -0.63 6.51
N LEU A 109 10.80 -1.30 5.44
CA LEU A 109 11.30 -2.69 5.52
C LEU A 109 12.74 -2.80 5.99
N ASP A 110 13.59 -1.84 5.64
CA ASP A 110 15.03 -1.87 5.92
C ASP A 110 15.40 -1.13 7.21
N ASN A 111 14.41 -0.53 7.89
CA ASN A 111 14.63 0.17 9.14
C ASN A 111 14.35 -0.72 10.35
N GLN A 112 15.33 -0.79 11.26
CA GLN A 112 15.13 -1.36 12.60
C GLN A 112 13.99 -0.65 13.37
N ASN A 113 13.62 0.57 12.96
CA ASN A 113 12.50 1.36 13.45
C ASN A 113 11.56 1.73 12.28
N PRO A 114 10.57 0.90 11.95
CA PRO A 114 9.63 1.18 10.88
C PRO A 114 8.81 2.44 11.22
N LYS A 115 8.62 3.30 10.22
CA LYS A 115 7.80 4.50 10.38
C LYS A 115 6.35 4.14 10.68
N PRO A 116 5.68 4.82 11.59
CA PRO A 116 4.28 4.54 11.89
C PRO A 116 3.39 4.80 10.68
N VAL A 117 2.41 3.93 10.51
CA VAL A 117 1.36 4.06 9.50
C VAL A 117 0.06 4.37 10.22
N LEU A 118 -0.42 5.59 10.06
CA LEU A 118 -1.67 6.06 10.62
C LEU A 118 -2.76 5.96 9.54
N ILE A 119 -3.94 5.56 9.96
CA ILE A 119 -5.11 5.36 9.09
C ILE A 119 -6.21 6.28 9.61
N TYR A 120 -6.63 7.23 8.79
CA TYR A 120 -7.80 8.04 9.07
C TYR A 120 -8.96 7.56 8.23
N ASN A 121 -9.97 6.99 8.90
CA ASN A 121 -11.22 6.60 8.26
C ASN A 121 -12.18 7.81 8.24
N PRO A 122 -12.45 8.42 7.07
CA PRO A 122 -13.31 9.60 7.01
C PRO A 122 -14.79 9.30 7.28
N ILE A 123 -15.21 8.05 7.14
CA ILE A 123 -16.60 7.63 7.39
C ILE A 123 -16.83 7.52 8.91
N GLU A 124 -15.89 6.93 9.63
CA GLU A 124 -15.93 6.78 11.08
C GLU A 124 -15.40 8.01 11.82
N ASN A 125 -14.80 8.96 11.11
CA ASN A 125 -14.12 10.14 11.65
C ASN A 125 -13.08 9.77 12.71
N LYS A 126 -12.30 8.72 12.46
CA LYS A 126 -11.39 8.11 13.42
C LYS A 126 -10.00 7.90 12.88
N LEU A 127 -8.99 8.29 13.67
CA LEU A 127 -7.59 7.99 13.43
C LEU A 127 -7.20 6.71 14.19
N THR A 128 -6.56 5.79 13.52
CA THR A 128 -5.97 4.57 14.11
C THR A 128 -4.53 4.40 13.62
N THR A 129 -3.74 3.65 14.36
CA THR A 129 -2.36 3.33 13.97
C THR A 129 -2.24 1.84 13.77
N LEU A 130 -1.52 1.39 12.75
CA LEU A 130 -1.17 -0.02 12.64
C LEU A 130 -0.28 -0.40 13.82
N ASN A 131 -0.74 -1.37 14.59
CA ASN A 131 -0.04 -1.81 15.78
C ASN A 131 1.30 -2.49 15.43
N LYS A 132 2.30 -2.32 16.29
CA LYS A 132 3.60 -2.97 16.15
C LYS A 132 3.46 -4.51 16.01
N SER A 133 2.53 -5.11 16.76
CA SER A 133 2.25 -6.55 16.68
C SER A 133 1.71 -7.00 15.32
N ASP A 134 0.85 -6.20 14.68
CA ASP A 134 0.31 -6.50 13.34
C ASP A 134 1.42 -6.43 12.29
N VAL A 135 2.31 -5.44 12.44
CA VAL A 135 3.51 -5.29 11.62
C VAL A 135 4.42 -6.51 11.76
N GLU A 136 4.75 -6.87 13.00
CA GLU A 136 5.65 -8.00 13.29
C GLU A 136 5.09 -9.33 12.77
N LYS A 137 3.80 -9.61 12.98
CA LYS A 137 3.13 -10.80 12.44
C LYS A 137 3.24 -10.87 10.91
N THR A 138 2.98 -9.74 10.24
CA THR A 138 3.02 -9.67 8.79
C THR A 138 4.45 -9.86 8.26
N LEU A 139 5.44 -9.25 8.92
CA LEU A 139 6.85 -9.42 8.58
C LEU A 139 7.34 -10.86 8.83
N LYS A 140 6.99 -11.48 9.96
CA LYS A 140 7.29 -12.88 10.24
C LYS A 140 6.70 -13.81 9.18
N ARG A 141 5.43 -13.60 8.81
CA ARG A 141 4.76 -14.38 7.75
C ARG A 141 5.47 -14.21 6.40
N LYS A 142 5.85 -12.99 6.04
CA LYS A 142 6.57 -12.71 4.79
C LYS A 142 7.93 -13.40 4.77
N LYS A 143 8.71 -13.31 5.87
CA LYS A 143 10.00 -13.99 6.00
C LYS A 143 9.86 -15.53 5.90
N ALA A 144 8.85 -16.10 6.57
CA ALA A 144 8.58 -17.53 6.50
C ALA A 144 8.19 -17.98 5.08
N ASN A 145 7.34 -17.21 4.38
CA ASN A 145 6.96 -17.50 3.00
C ASN A 145 8.16 -17.40 2.04
N PHE A 146 9.04 -16.44 2.27
CA PHE A 146 10.28 -16.29 1.49
C PHE A 146 11.22 -17.48 1.72
N ALA A 147 11.40 -17.91 2.97
CA ALA A 147 12.19 -19.11 3.29
C ALA A 147 11.60 -20.36 2.65
N ARG A 148 10.27 -20.55 2.69
CA ARG A 148 9.57 -21.66 2.01
C ARG A 148 9.83 -21.65 0.50
N PHE A 149 9.70 -20.48 -0.13
CA PHE A 149 9.99 -20.34 -1.56
C PHE A 149 11.43 -20.77 -1.88
N HIS A 150 12.41 -20.38 -1.07
CA HIS A 150 13.81 -20.75 -1.29
C HIS A 150 14.08 -22.23 -1.05
N ALA A 151 13.44 -22.83 -0.07
CA ALA A 151 13.57 -24.26 0.24
C ALA A 151 12.83 -25.18 -0.75
N SER A 152 11.82 -24.68 -1.46
CA SER A 152 11.03 -25.49 -2.38
C SER A 152 11.73 -25.65 -3.72
N GLU A 153 11.74 -26.85 -4.27
CA GLU A 153 12.22 -27.17 -5.63
C GLU A 153 11.15 -26.99 -6.68
N SER A 154 9.90 -27.21 -6.30
CA SER A 154 8.72 -27.12 -7.18
C SER A 154 7.78 -26.04 -6.72
N ILE A 155 7.41 -25.12 -7.60
CA ILE A 155 6.65 -23.91 -7.31
C ILE A 155 5.41 -23.85 -8.21
N GLY A 156 4.23 -23.74 -7.60
CA GLY A 156 2.99 -23.40 -8.29
C GLY A 156 2.86 -21.88 -8.46
N VAL A 157 2.67 -21.40 -9.68
CA VAL A 157 2.42 -19.99 -9.99
C VAL A 157 0.96 -19.83 -10.39
N LEU A 158 0.20 -19.12 -9.57
CA LEU A 158 -1.20 -18.81 -9.86
C LEU A 158 -1.28 -17.53 -10.70
N VAL A 159 -1.84 -17.62 -11.89
CA VAL A 159 -2.05 -16.51 -12.80
C VAL A 159 -3.54 -16.29 -12.98
N THR A 160 -4.00 -15.09 -12.64
CA THR A 160 -5.40 -14.73 -12.87
C THR A 160 -5.63 -14.25 -14.30
N THR A 161 -6.82 -14.51 -14.83
CA THR A 161 -7.29 -13.97 -16.12
C THR A 161 -7.93 -12.59 -15.96
N LYS A 162 -8.10 -12.10 -14.73
CA LYS A 162 -8.74 -10.80 -14.46
C LYS A 162 -7.99 -9.66 -15.13
N PRO A 163 -8.70 -8.76 -15.83
CA PRO A 163 -8.10 -7.61 -16.49
C PRO A 163 -7.30 -6.72 -15.53
N GLY A 164 -6.13 -6.27 -15.96
CA GLY A 164 -5.22 -5.45 -15.15
C GLY A 164 -4.45 -6.20 -14.06
N GLN A 165 -4.77 -7.47 -13.80
CA GLN A 165 -4.09 -8.31 -12.81
C GLN A 165 -3.37 -9.50 -13.44
N SER A 166 -3.60 -9.77 -14.72
CA SER A 166 -3.00 -10.89 -15.44
C SER A 166 -1.56 -10.56 -15.85
N HIS A 167 -0.62 -11.39 -15.41
CA HIS A 167 0.80 -11.28 -15.73
C HIS A 167 1.38 -12.60 -16.23
N PRO A 168 0.95 -13.11 -17.41
CA PRO A 168 1.32 -14.46 -17.90
C PRO A 168 2.84 -14.64 -18.11
N ASN A 169 3.57 -13.56 -18.36
CA ASN A 169 5.02 -13.62 -18.57
C ASN A 169 5.85 -13.70 -17.27
N TYR A 170 5.20 -13.63 -16.10
CA TYR A 170 5.93 -13.66 -14.83
C TYR A 170 6.60 -15.00 -14.57
N THR A 171 5.94 -16.11 -14.93
CA THR A 171 6.50 -17.46 -14.78
C THR A 171 7.81 -17.59 -15.56
N LYS A 172 7.83 -17.15 -16.81
CA LYS A 172 9.05 -17.17 -17.65
C LYS A 172 10.21 -16.35 -17.04
N LYS A 173 9.89 -15.23 -16.37
CA LYS A 173 10.90 -14.43 -15.66
C LYS A 173 11.44 -15.17 -14.44
N LEU A 174 10.58 -15.88 -13.71
CA LEU A 174 10.98 -16.70 -12.55
C LEU A 174 11.86 -17.87 -12.98
N GLU A 175 11.50 -18.60 -14.03
CA GLU A 175 12.28 -19.70 -14.60
C GLU A 175 13.70 -19.24 -15.01
N LYS A 176 13.80 -18.10 -15.66
CA LYS A 176 15.11 -17.51 -16.03
C LYS A 176 15.96 -17.17 -14.82
N LYS A 177 15.33 -16.69 -13.73
CA LYS A 177 16.03 -16.23 -12.52
C LYS A 177 16.42 -17.39 -11.58
N TYR A 178 15.59 -18.41 -11.49
CA TYR A 178 15.75 -19.53 -10.55
C TYR A 178 15.84 -20.85 -11.31
N LYS A 179 16.98 -21.08 -11.98
CA LYS A 179 17.21 -22.25 -12.85
C LYS A 179 17.18 -23.60 -12.11
N ASN A 180 17.35 -23.59 -10.79
CA ASN A 180 17.30 -24.75 -9.93
C ASN A 180 15.91 -25.14 -9.43
N LYS A 181 14.87 -24.44 -9.92
CA LYS A 181 13.47 -24.65 -9.49
C LYS A 181 12.58 -25.00 -10.67
N LYS A 182 11.59 -25.85 -10.44
CA LYS A 182 10.54 -26.17 -11.40
C LYS A 182 9.31 -25.30 -11.13
N PHE A 183 8.78 -24.67 -12.18
CA PHE A 183 7.60 -23.81 -12.07
C PHE A 183 6.43 -24.44 -12.81
N HIS A 184 5.26 -24.46 -12.18
CA HIS A 184 4.00 -24.95 -12.75
C HIS A 184 3.01 -23.80 -12.76
N THR A 185 2.54 -23.41 -13.93
CA THR A 185 1.58 -22.33 -14.08
C THR A 185 0.14 -22.85 -14.02
N PHE A 186 -0.64 -22.30 -13.10
CA PHE A 186 -2.08 -22.54 -12.99
C PHE A 186 -2.81 -21.25 -13.35
N ILE A 187 -3.76 -21.33 -14.28
CA ILE A 187 -4.51 -20.18 -14.77
C ILE A 187 -5.95 -20.33 -14.30
N ALA A 188 -6.47 -19.33 -13.61
CA ALA A 188 -7.83 -19.30 -13.11
C ALA A 188 -8.39 -17.88 -13.05
N ASP A 189 -9.69 -17.72 -13.20
CA ASP A 189 -10.37 -16.45 -12.99
C ASP A 189 -10.54 -16.16 -11.49
N SER A 190 -10.94 -17.18 -10.74
CA SER A 190 -11.13 -17.11 -9.28
C SER A 190 -10.48 -18.30 -8.61
N ILE A 191 -9.91 -18.09 -7.44
CA ILE A 191 -9.27 -19.11 -6.62
C ILE A 191 -9.92 -19.07 -5.25
N SER A 192 -10.50 -20.18 -4.83
CA SER A 192 -10.99 -20.40 -3.46
C SER A 192 -10.09 -21.42 -2.76
N PHE A 193 -9.78 -21.16 -1.48
CA PHE A 193 -9.01 -22.06 -0.61
C PHE A 193 -9.93 -22.69 0.42
#